data_51d9867f73b59dbaac1546e4d0de4de3
#
_entry.id   51d9867f73b59dbaac1546e4d0de4de3
#
_cell.length_a   1.000
_cell.length_b   1.000
_cell.length_c   1.000
_cell.angle_alpha   90.00
_cell.angle_beta   90.00
_cell.angle_gamma   90.00
#
_symmetry.space_group_name_H-M   'P 1'
#
loop_
_entity.id
_entity.type
_entity.pdbx_description
1 polymer ?
#
loop_
_entity_poly.entity_id
_entity_poly.type
_entity_poly.pdbx_seq_one_letter_code
_entity_poly.pdbx_strand_id
1 'polypeptide(L)'
;MNSKKIFALVLSTLFLVGVLAGCGSTATKTDTKQDAKSSKSSIQEIKDRGKIKIGVFSDKPPFGFVDANGKNQGFDVYIAKRLAKDLLGDESKVEFVLVEAASRVEFLQSNKVDIILANFTVTDERKQKVDFANPYMKVALGVVSPAGTPITSVDQLKDKKLIVNKGTTAETYFTKNHPDIELLKFDQNTEAFEALKDKRGVALAHDNTLLFAWAKENTGFNVGIPTLGSLDTIAPAVKKGNKELLDWINTELDTLGKENFIHKAYNETLKPAYSESINPEEIVVEGGKLK
;
A
#
# COMPACT_ATOMS: atom_id res chain seq x y z
N MET A 1 -44.64 -40.13 -0.85
CA MET A 1 -46.10 -40.10 -0.67
C MET A 1 -46.49 -38.61 -0.58
N ASN A 2 -46.95 -38.11 -1.74
CA ASN A 2 -48.22 -37.40 -1.94
C ASN A 2 -48.40 -36.12 -1.08
N SER A 3 -48.81 -34.97 -1.57
CA SER A 3 -49.58 -34.56 -2.75
C SER A 3 -49.64 -33.05 -2.71
N LYS A 4 -49.39 -32.35 -3.80
CA LYS A 4 -50.39 -31.77 -4.75
C LYS A 4 -51.19 -30.58 -4.21
N LYS A 5 -51.04 -29.45 -4.92
CA LYS A 5 -52.06 -28.71 -5.71
C LYS A 5 -52.77 -27.58 -4.93
N ILE A 6 -53.23 -26.44 -5.44
CA ILE A 6 -53.71 -25.99 -6.77
C ILE A 6 -53.98 -24.48 -6.70
N PHE A 7 -53.69 -23.74 -7.77
CA PHE A 7 -54.45 -22.68 -8.46
C PHE A 7 -55.34 -21.69 -7.70
N ALA A 8 -55.24 -20.41 -8.00
CA ALA A 8 -56.34 -19.66 -8.62
C ALA A 8 -55.86 -18.32 -9.25
N LEU A 9 -56.13 -18.25 -10.51
CA LEU A 9 -56.13 -17.13 -11.43
C LEU A 9 -57.49 -16.39 -11.31
N VAL A 10 -57.53 -15.11 -11.22
CA VAL A 10 -58.73 -14.32 -11.62
C VAL A 10 -58.30 -13.05 -12.36
N LEU A 11 -58.84 -13.00 -13.54
CA LEU A 11 -58.76 -12.04 -14.64
C LEU A 11 -59.89 -11.04 -14.51
N SER A 12 -59.78 -9.90 -15.24
CA SER A 12 -60.81 -8.99 -15.78
C SER A 12 -61.00 -7.71 -14.99
N THR A 13 -61.25 -6.53 -15.53
CA THR A 13 -61.61 -6.10 -16.92
C THR A 13 -61.42 -4.60 -17.07
N LEU A 14 -61.15 -4.17 -18.29
CA LEU A 14 -61.23 -2.85 -18.89
C LEU A 14 -62.33 -1.93 -18.36
N PHE A 15 -62.02 -0.64 -18.26
CA PHE A 15 -62.95 0.41 -18.74
C PHE A 15 -62.18 1.60 -19.34
N LEU A 16 -62.50 1.83 -20.59
CA LEU A 16 -62.05 2.92 -21.45
C LEU A 16 -63.17 3.94 -21.54
N VAL A 17 -62.95 5.20 -21.22
CA VAL A 17 -63.67 6.32 -21.89
C VAL A 17 -62.78 7.56 -21.82
N GLY A 18 -62.47 8.11 -22.96
CA GLY A 18 -61.85 9.39 -23.14
C GLY A 18 -62.84 10.54 -23.13
N VAL A 19 -62.39 11.77 -23.11
CA VAL A 19 -62.81 12.90 -23.94
C VAL A 19 -61.81 14.05 -23.81
N LEU A 20 -61.59 14.69 -24.91
CA LEU A 20 -60.69 15.75 -25.32
C LEU A 20 -60.97 17.14 -24.70
N ALA A 21 -59.93 17.94 -24.79
CA ALA A 21 -59.90 19.38 -25.12
C ALA A 21 -59.66 20.37 -23.99
N GLY A 22 -58.58 21.14 -24.16
CA GLY A 22 -58.31 22.36 -23.40
C GLY A 22 -56.91 22.88 -23.58
N CYS A 23 -56.63 23.65 -24.63
CA CYS A 23 -55.43 24.46 -24.82
C CYS A 23 -55.25 25.48 -23.69
N GLY A 24 -54.02 25.60 -23.17
CA GLY A 24 -53.66 26.68 -22.28
C GLY A 24 -52.14 26.66 -22.03
N SER A 25 -51.40 27.39 -22.85
CA SER A 25 -49.98 27.63 -22.68
C SER A 25 -49.70 28.39 -21.39
N THR A 26 -48.95 27.77 -20.49
CA THR A 26 -48.09 28.52 -19.55
C THR A 26 -46.91 27.65 -19.25
N ALA A 27 -45.76 28.00 -19.81
CA ALA A 27 -44.48 27.34 -19.53
C ALA A 27 -44.04 27.70 -18.11
N THR A 28 -44.37 26.86 -17.17
CA THR A 28 -43.73 26.88 -15.85
C THR A 28 -42.46 26.06 -15.96
N LYS A 29 -41.31 26.73 -16.02
CA LYS A 29 -40.01 26.11 -15.80
C LYS A 29 -39.99 25.53 -14.39
N THR A 30 -40.23 24.25 -14.30
CA THR A 30 -39.92 23.51 -13.09
C THR A 30 -38.41 23.35 -13.06
N ASP A 31 -37.73 24.25 -12.38
CA ASP A 31 -36.35 24.03 -11.94
C ASP A 31 -36.35 22.81 -11.01
N THR A 32 -36.08 21.66 -11.59
CA THR A 32 -35.72 20.47 -10.83
C THR A 32 -34.32 20.76 -10.25
N LYS A 33 -34.26 21.43 -9.11
CA LYS A 33 -33.10 21.36 -8.25
C LYS A 33 -32.93 19.90 -7.94
N GLN A 34 -32.07 19.26 -8.70
CA GLN A 34 -31.45 18.01 -8.33
C GLN A 34 -30.65 18.34 -7.08
N ASP A 35 -31.17 17.97 -5.91
CA ASP A 35 -30.43 17.98 -4.66
C ASP A 35 -29.22 17.04 -4.86
N ALA A 36 -28.13 17.62 -5.33
CA ALA A 36 -26.82 17.01 -5.26
C ALA A 36 -26.58 16.81 -3.78
N LYS A 37 -26.86 15.60 -3.29
CA LYS A 37 -26.47 15.11 -1.98
C LYS A 37 -24.96 15.35 -1.91
N SER A 38 -24.55 16.45 -1.29
CA SER A 38 -23.14 16.77 -1.06
C SER A 38 -22.56 15.57 -0.29
N SER A 39 -21.88 14.69 -1.02
CA SER A 39 -21.09 13.64 -0.34
C SER A 39 -20.11 14.37 0.56
N LYS A 40 -20.07 14.01 1.86
CA LYS A 40 -19.07 14.55 2.78
C LYS A 40 -17.68 14.33 2.16
N SER A 41 -16.80 15.28 2.38
CA SER A 41 -15.42 15.15 1.95
C SER A 41 -14.74 14.01 2.72
N SER A 42 -13.76 13.36 2.09
CA SER A 42 -13.03 12.25 2.70
C SER A 42 -12.32 12.67 3.99
N ILE A 43 -11.77 13.89 4.04
CA ILE A 43 -11.15 14.46 5.25
C ILE A 43 -12.22 14.73 6.33
N GLN A 44 -13.40 15.20 5.96
CA GLN A 44 -14.47 15.40 6.92
C GLN A 44 -14.98 14.08 7.50
N GLU A 45 -15.07 13.03 6.69
CA GLU A 45 -15.43 11.69 7.17
C GLU A 45 -14.39 11.16 8.18
N ILE A 46 -13.09 11.37 7.94
CA ILE A 46 -12.00 11.01 8.87
C ILE A 46 -12.14 11.80 10.18
N LYS A 47 -12.38 13.12 10.09
CA LYS A 47 -12.57 13.98 11.26
C LYS A 47 -13.80 13.61 12.09
N ASP A 48 -14.93 13.32 11.43
CA ASP A 48 -16.18 12.90 12.09
C ASP A 48 -16.00 11.54 12.78
N ARG A 49 -15.25 10.64 12.20
CA ARG A 49 -14.89 9.34 12.80
C ARG A 49 -13.90 9.49 13.96
N GLY A 50 -13.17 10.60 14.04
CA GLY A 50 -12.17 10.87 15.06
C GLY A 50 -10.89 10.05 14.97
N LYS A 51 -10.72 9.27 13.90
CA LYS A 51 -9.55 8.42 13.65
C LYS A 51 -9.25 8.34 12.16
N ILE A 52 -7.95 8.26 11.82
CA ILE A 52 -7.49 7.92 10.47
C ILE A 52 -7.02 6.46 10.43
N LYS A 53 -7.49 5.69 9.44
CA LYS A 53 -7.11 4.28 9.24
C LYS A 53 -5.93 4.20 8.29
N ILE A 54 -4.80 3.71 8.78
CA ILE A 54 -3.58 3.60 7.97
C ILE A 54 -3.12 2.14 7.91
N GLY A 55 -3.01 1.62 6.70
CA GLY A 55 -2.48 0.29 6.44
C GLY A 55 -0.96 0.28 6.58
N VAL A 56 -0.43 -0.59 7.46
CA VAL A 56 1.00 -0.77 7.72
C VAL A 56 1.34 -2.26 7.78
N PHE A 57 2.60 -2.63 7.53
CA PHE A 57 3.06 -3.98 7.77
C PHE A 57 3.13 -4.32 9.27
N SER A 58 3.01 -5.61 9.59
CA SER A 58 3.20 -6.14 10.95
C SER A 58 4.51 -6.92 11.11
N ASP A 59 5.21 -7.23 10.02
CA ASP A 59 6.30 -8.20 9.94
C ASP A 59 7.45 -7.77 9.04
N LYS A 60 7.58 -6.46 8.77
CA LYS A 60 8.61 -5.89 7.90
C LYS A 60 9.49 -4.87 8.66
N PRO A 61 10.27 -5.29 9.68
CA PRO A 61 11.22 -4.40 10.32
C PRO A 61 12.31 -3.97 9.33
N PRO A 62 12.80 -2.72 9.37
CA PRO A 62 12.46 -1.62 10.29
C PRO A 62 11.34 -0.69 9.78
N PHE A 63 10.56 -1.06 8.74
CA PHE A 63 9.54 -0.21 8.10
C PHE A 63 8.21 -0.21 8.85
N GLY A 64 7.63 -1.41 9.05
CA GLY A 64 6.40 -1.61 9.81
C GLY A 64 6.41 -2.99 10.45
N PHE A 65 6.30 -3.05 11.77
CA PHE A 65 6.28 -4.31 12.53
C PHE A 65 5.58 -4.12 13.86
N VAL A 66 5.17 -5.24 14.46
CA VAL A 66 4.61 -5.28 15.81
C VAL A 66 5.71 -5.75 16.76
N ASP A 67 5.99 -4.95 17.79
CA ASP A 67 7.00 -5.27 18.79
C ASP A 67 6.49 -6.33 19.81
N ALA A 68 7.37 -6.77 20.70
CA ALA A 68 7.05 -7.76 21.74
C ALA A 68 5.93 -7.31 22.71
N ASN A 69 5.62 -6.00 22.77
CA ASN A 69 4.56 -5.43 23.57
C ASN A 69 3.25 -5.26 22.78
N GLY A 70 3.19 -5.76 21.55
CA GLY A 70 2.03 -5.62 20.66
C GLY A 70 1.86 -4.22 20.06
N LYS A 71 2.90 -3.38 20.07
CA LYS A 71 2.84 -2.01 19.54
C LYS A 71 3.38 -1.96 18.11
N ASN A 72 2.69 -1.23 17.25
CA ASN A 72 3.20 -0.94 15.91
C ASN A 72 4.39 0.01 15.98
N GLN A 73 5.48 -0.34 15.29
CA GLN A 73 6.76 0.35 15.24
C GLN A 73 7.28 0.43 13.80
N GLY A 74 8.27 1.28 13.57
CA GLY A 74 9.02 1.38 12.33
C GLY A 74 8.80 2.68 11.57
N PHE A 75 9.48 2.81 10.45
CA PHE A 75 9.57 4.04 9.65
C PHE A 75 8.21 4.52 9.13
N ASP A 76 7.43 3.63 8.53
CA ASP A 76 6.09 3.94 8.02
C ASP A 76 5.13 4.28 9.17
N VAL A 77 5.26 3.59 10.31
CA VAL A 77 4.48 3.85 11.52
C VAL A 77 4.82 5.22 12.14
N TYR A 78 6.09 5.61 12.12
CA TYR A 78 6.53 6.92 12.59
C TYR A 78 5.91 8.06 11.76
N ILE A 79 5.91 7.91 10.43
CA ILE A 79 5.26 8.86 9.51
C ILE A 79 3.74 8.87 9.73
N ALA A 80 3.11 7.70 9.86
CA ALA A 80 1.67 7.56 10.07
C ALA A 80 1.18 8.28 11.34
N LYS A 81 1.91 8.18 12.44
CA LYS A 81 1.61 8.89 13.69
C LYS A 81 1.65 10.40 13.50
N ARG A 82 2.63 10.91 12.74
CA ARG A 82 2.72 12.32 12.44
C ARG A 82 1.54 12.80 11.59
N LEU A 83 1.17 12.07 10.56
CA LEU A 83 -0.02 12.40 9.75
C LEU A 83 -1.29 12.44 10.59
N ALA A 84 -1.48 11.51 11.53
CA ALA A 84 -2.63 11.52 12.43
C ALA A 84 -2.63 12.74 13.36
N LYS A 85 -1.46 13.09 13.91
CA LYS A 85 -1.30 14.27 14.75
C LYS A 85 -1.66 15.56 14.00
N ASP A 86 -1.18 15.72 12.77
CA ASP A 86 -1.37 16.96 12.03
C ASP A 86 -2.80 17.08 11.47
N LEU A 87 -3.46 15.97 11.13
CA LEU A 87 -4.85 15.95 10.65
C LEU A 87 -5.88 16.07 11.79
N LEU A 88 -5.63 15.41 12.94
CA LEU A 88 -6.61 15.19 14.00
C LEU A 88 -6.18 15.74 15.36
N GLY A 89 -5.00 16.36 15.46
CA GLY A 89 -4.46 16.99 16.68
C GLY A 89 -3.79 16.02 17.66
N ASP A 90 -3.79 14.70 17.40
CA ASP A 90 -3.25 13.70 18.31
C ASP A 90 -2.76 12.48 17.53
N GLU A 91 -1.51 12.04 17.76
CA GLU A 91 -0.92 10.86 17.13
C GLU A 91 -1.63 9.54 17.51
N SER A 92 -2.29 9.50 18.67
CA SER A 92 -3.05 8.32 19.11
C SER A 92 -4.34 8.09 18.29
N LYS A 93 -4.75 9.07 17.49
CA LYS A 93 -5.91 8.96 16.60
C LYS A 93 -5.64 8.22 15.30
N VAL A 94 -4.46 7.61 15.14
CA VAL A 94 -4.22 6.63 14.09
C VAL A 94 -4.80 5.27 14.52
N GLU A 95 -5.54 4.64 13.60
CA GLU A 95 -5.94 3.24 13.68
C GLU A 95 -5.09 2.46 12.67
N PHE A 96 -4.15 1.65 13.18
CA PHE A 96 -3.33 0.81 12.32
C PHE A 96 -4.11 -0.41 11.86
N VAL A 97 -4.13 -0.63 10.54
CA VAL A 97 -4.69 -1.82 9.92
C VAL A 97 -3.52 -2.61 9.34
N LEU A 98 -3.33 -3.84 9.82
CA LEU A 98 -2.23 -4.68 9.37
C LEU A 98 -2.50 -5.20 7.96
N VAL A 99 -1.52 -5.08 7.08
CA VAL A 99 -1.63 -5.47 5.67
C VAL A 99 -0.46 -6.34 5.24
N GLU A 100 -0.71 -7.18 4.26
CA GLU A 100 0.30 -7.86 3.45
C GLU A 100 0.49 -7.14 2.11
N ALA A 101 1.60 -7.41 1.44
CA ALA A 101 1.92 -6.70 0.20
C ALA A 101 0.85 -6.87 -0.89
N ALA A 102 0.24 -8.05 -0.99
CA ALA A 102 -0.79 -8.35 -1.98
C ALA A 102 -2.13 -7.66 -1.71
N SER A 103 -2.46 -7.38 -0.45
CA SER A 103 -3.77 -6.83 -0.05
C SER A 103 -3.86 -5.30 -0.10
N ARG A 104 -2.74 -4.58 -0.25
CA ARG A 104 -2.68 -3.11 -0.17
C ARG A 104 -3.68 -2.39 -1.08
N VAL A 105 -3.75 -2.80 -2.35
CA VAL A 105 -4.67 -2.20 -3.34
C VAL A 105 -6.13 -2.46 -2.94
N GLU A 106 -6.48 -3.70 -2.61
CA GLU A 106 -7.84 -4.08 -2.21
C GLU A 106 -8.31 -3.31 -0.98
N PHE A 107 -7.44 -3.11 0.01
CA PHE A 107 -7.79 -2.41 1.25
C PHE A 107 -8.13 -0.94 1.02
N LEU A 108 -7.45 -0.27 0.07
CA LEU A 108 -7.83 1.07 -0.38
C LEU A 108 -9.15 1.07 -1.15
N GLN A 109 -9.33 0.15 -2.09
CA GLN A 109 -10.53 0.07 -2.92
C GLN A 109 -11.79 -0.21 -2.10
N SER A 110 -11.68 -1.06 -1.09
CA SER A 110 -12.78 -1.45 -0.18
C SER A 110 -13.00 -0.49 1.00
N ASN A 111 -12.23 0.61 1.09
CA ASN A 111 -12.27 1.56 2.21
C ASN A 111 -11.97 0.93 3.59
N LYS A 112 -11.24 -0.18 3.63
CA LYS A 112 -10.71 -0.74 4.87
C LYS A 112 -9.69 0.17 5.51
N VAL A 113 -8.96 0.93 4.69
CA VAL A 113 -8.00 1.96 5.08
C VAL A 113 -8.23 3.26 4.31
N ASP A 114 -7.82 4.37 4.89
CA ASP A 114 -7.80 5.68 4.24
C ASP A 114 -6.49 5.87 3.45
N ILE A 115 -5.37 5.41 4.03
CA ILE A 115 -4.02 5.53 3.47
C ILE A 115 -3.31 4.17 3.58
N ILE A 116 -2.50 3.83 2.60
CA ILE A 116 -1.44 2.81 2.72
C ILE A 116 -0.11 3.51 2.94
N LEU A 117 0.51 3.23 4.08
CA LEU A 117 1.91 3.50 4.44
C LEU A 117 2.56 2.17 4.80
N ALA A 118 2.83 1.36 3.79
CA ALA A 118 3.34 0.01 3.93
C ALA A 118 4.38 -0.26 2.84
N ASN A 119 5.44 0.57 2.83
CA ASN A 119 6.57 0.45 1.93
C ASN A 119 6.12 0.20 0.48
N PHE A 120 5.20 1.05 -0.01
CA PHE A 120 4.44 0.81 -1.24
C PHE A 120 5.09 1.48 -2.44
N THR A 121 5.85 0.69 -3.20
CA THR A 121 6.56 1.15 -4.41
C THR A 121 5.59 1.66 -5.46
N VAL A 122 5.86 2.83 -5.99
CA VAL A 122 5.13 3.46 -7.08
C VAL A 122 5.43 2.72 -8.38
N THR A 123 4.41 2.16 -9.03
CA THR A 123 4.52 1.54 -10.35
C THR A 123 3.35 1.97 -11.24
N ASP A 124 3.52 1.94 -12.56
CA ASP A 124 2.46 2.34 -13.48
C ASP A 124 1.25 1.42 -13.39
N GLU A 125 1.44 0.12 -13.13
CA GLU A 125 0.34 -0.80 -12.89
C GLU A 125 -0.47 -0.42 -11.64
N ARG A 126 0.21 -0.04 -10.54
CA ARG A 126 -0.44 0.36 -9.30
C ARG A 126 -1.15 1.72 -9.43
N LYS A 127 -0.55 2.67 -10.16
CA LYS A 127 -1.17 3.98 -10.46
C LYS A 127 -2.52 3.88 -11.20
N GLN A 128 -2.75 2.79 -11.93
CA GLN A 128 -4.06 2.55 -12.55
C GLN A 128 -5.15 2.22 -11.50
N LYS A 129 -4.77 1.67 -10.35
CA LYS A 129 -5.68 1.13 -9.32
C LYS A 129 -5.82 2.03 -8.10
N VAL A 130 -4.81 2.82 -7.79
CA VAL A 130 -4.73 3.73 -6.62
C VAL A 130 -4.08 5.05 -7.04
N ASP A 131 -4.17 6.08 -6.19
CA ASP A 131 -3.41 7.32 -6.36
C ASP A 131 -2.28 7.37 -5.33
N PHE A 132 -1.08 7.68 -5.81
CA PHE A 132 0.10 7.86 -4.98
C PHE A 132 0.33 9.34 -4.70
N ALA A 133 0.64 9.66 -3.46
CA ALA A 133 1.17 10.95 -3.06
C ALA A 133 2.64 11.10 -3.49
N ASN A 134 3.24 12.24 -3.18
CA ASN A 134 4.67 12.44 -3.36
C ASN A 134 5.47 11.40 -2.56
N PRO A 135 6.64 10.97 -3.07
CA PRO A 135 7.43 9.93 -2.43
C PRO A 135 8.10 10.43 -1.14
N TYR A 136 8.34 9.50 -0.21
CA TYR A 136 9.13 9.74 0.99
C TYR A 136 10.42 8.92 1.04
N MET A 137 10.62 7.99 0.08
CA MET A 137 11.76 7.10 0.07
C MET A 137 12.10 6.65 -1.35
N LYS A 138 13.40 6.35 -1.60
CA LYS A 138 13.92 5.69 -2.80
C LYS A 138 14.19 4.22 -2.48
N VAL A 139 14.09 3.35 -3.48
CA VAL A 139 14.29 1.91 -3.34
C VAL A 139 14.73 1.29 -4.67
N ALA A 140 15.50 0.23 -4.61
CA ALA A 140 15.71 -0.68 -5.74
C ALA A 140 15.41 -2.12 -5.29
N LEU A 141 15.29 -3.04 -6.23
CA LEU A 141 15.28 -4.45 -5.89
C LEU A 141 16.71 -4.92 -5.54
N GLY A 142 16.78 -5.94 -4.70
CA GLY A 142 18.02 -6.63 -4.40
C GLY A 142 17.79 -8.13 -4.26
N VAL A 143 18.90 -8.88 -4.08
CA VAL A 143 18.89 -10.31 -3.82
C VAL A 143 19.84 -10.62 -2.68
N VAL A 144 19.32 -11.27 -1.63
CA VAL A 144 20.09 -11.78 -0.50
C VAL A 144 20.23 -13.30 -0.60
N SER A 145 21.39 -13.83 -0.23
CA SER A 145 21.69 -15.26 -0.25
C SER A 145 22.65 -15.64 0.87
N PRO A 146 22.79 -16.94 1.23
CA PRO A 146 23.79 -17.37 2.19
C PRO A 146 25.21 -16.93 1.79
N ALA A 147 25.99 -16.42 2.76
CA ALA A 147 27.35 -15.91 2.53
C ALA A 147 28.30 -16.98 1.97
N GLY A 148 28.10 -18.26 2.31
CA GLY A 148 28.89 -19.38 1.79
C GLY A 148 28.56 -19.77 0.34
N THR A 149 27.43 -19.31 -0.20
CA THR A 149 26.99 -19.56 -1.59
C THR A 149 26.38 -18.30 -2.18
N PRO A 150 27.18 -17.24 -2.36
CA PRO A 150 26.66 -15.93 -2.74
C PRO A 150 26.08 -15.94 -4.16
N ILE A 151 24.91 -15.32 -4.31
CA ILE A 151 24.28 -15.02 -5.59
C ILE A 151 24.60 -13.56 -5.93
N THR A 152 25.44 -13.36 -6.95
CA THR A 152 25.93 -12.04 -7.38
C THR A 152 25.45 -11.63 -8.75
N SER A 153 24.77 -12.54 -9.49
CA SER A 153 24.11 -12.27 -10.75
C SER A 153 22.81 -13.06 -10.87
N VAL A 154 21.86 -12.56 -11.65
CA VAL A 154 20.56 -13.23 -11.89
C VAL A 154 20.75 -14.57 -12.60
N ASP A 155 21.76 -14.71 -13.47
CA ASP A 155 22.04 -15.96 -14.18
C ASP A 155 22.33 -17.14 -13.25
N GLN A 156 22.84 -16.86 -12.05
CA GLN A 156 23.09 -17.89 -11.04
C GLN A 156 21.80 -18.45 -10.39
N LEU A 157 20.66 -17.83 -10.65
CA LEU A 157 19.33 -18.27 -10.17
C LEU A 157 18.66 -19.25 -11.15
N LYS A 158 19.20 -19.43 -12.36
CA LYS A 158 18.67 -20.35 -13.33
C LYS A 158 18.59 -21.76 -12.77
N ASP A 159 17.48 -22.45 -13.02
CA ASP A 159 17.18 -23.81 -12.52
C ASP A 159 17.20 -23.92 -10.98
N LYS A 160 17.01 -22.81 -10.26
CA LYS A 160 16.95 -22.76 -8.81
C LYS A 160 15.66 -22.09 -8.33
N LYS A 161 15.35 -22.30 -7.04
CA LYS A 161 14.18 -21.66 -6.39
C LYS A 161 14.58 -20.33 -5.79
N LEU A 162 13.93 -19.26 -6.26
CA LEU A 162 14.02 -17.92 -5.70
C LEU A 162 12.82 -17.61 -4.82
N ILE A 163 13.08 -17.16 -3.59
CA ILE A 163 12.02 -16.76 -2.66
C ILE A 163 11.61 -15.31 -2.95
N VAL A 164 10.30 -15.06 -3.00
CA VAL A 164 9.71 -13.72 -3.13
C VAL A 164 8.44 -13.61 -2.29
N ASN A 165 8.04 -12.38 -1.95
CA ASN A 165 6.71 -12.13 -1.38
C ASN A 165 5.71 -11.77 -2.46
N LYS A 166 4.48 -12.30 -2.34
CA LYS A 166 3.36 -12.00 -3.25
C LYS A 166 3.00 -10.52 -3.24
N GLY A 167 2.64 -9.96 -4.38
CA GLY A 167 2.26 -8.55 -4.52
C GLY A 167 3.41 -7.55 -4.43
N THR A 168 4.68 -8.03 -4.41
CA THR A 168 5.87 -7.18 -4.43
C THR A 168 6.35 -6.89 -5.85
N THR A 169 7.17 -5.85 -5.99
CA THR A 169 7.87 -5.54 -7.25
C THR A 169 8.86 -6.64 -7.62
N ALA A 170 9.45 -7.34 -6.64
CA ALA A 170 10.33 -8.48 -6.88
C ALA A 170 9.57 -9.64 -7.56
N GLU A 171 8.40 -10.02 -7.06
CA GLU A 171 7.57 -11.03 -7.73
C GLU A 171 7.26 -10.64 -9.18
N THR A 172 6.82 -9.39 -9.39
CA THR A 172 6.49 -8.88 -10.73
C THR A 172 7.70 -8.89 -11.65
N TYR A 173 8.85 -8.44 -11.16
CA TYR A 173 10.10 -8.37 -11.94
C TYR A 173 10.52 -9.74 -12.44
N PHE A 174 10.63 -10.72 -11.54
CA PHE A 174 11.06 -12.07 -11.91
C PHE A 174 10.03 -12.79 -12.77
N THR A 175 8.75 -12.65 -12.49
CA THR A 175 7.69 -13.24 -13.31
C THR A 175 7.72 -12.73 -14.76
N LYS A 176 8.02 -11.44 -14.97
CA LYS A 176 8.02 -10.83 -16.31
C LYS A 176 9.34 -11.03 -17.06
N ASN A 177 10.46 -10.85 -16.37
CA ASN A 177 11.78 -10.78 -17.03
C ASN A 177 12.54 -12.10 -16.97
N HIS A 178 12.23 -12.98 -16.03
CA HIS A 178 12.93 -14.24 -15.81
C HIS A 178 11.93 -15.38 -15.51
N PRO A 179 11.01 -15.68 -16.47
CA PRO A 179 9.97 -16.69 -16.27
C PRO A 179 10.51 -18.13 -16.16
N ASP A 180 11.79 -18.33 -16.48
CA ASP A 180 12.56 -19.57 -16.34
C ASP A 180 13.02 -19.83 -14.88
N ILE A 181 12.95 -18.83 -13.99
CA ILE A 181 13.31 -18.98 -12.58
C ILE A 181 12.06 -19.41 -11.77
N GLU A 182 12.16 -20.53 -11.07
CA GLU A 182 11.09 -20.99 -10.19
C GLU A 182 10.93 -20.08 -8.98
N LEU A 183 9.75 -19.44 -8.81
CA LEU A 183 9.46 -18.57 -7.69
C LEU A 183 8.73 -19.32 -6.56
N LEU A 184 9.33 -19.32 -5.37
CA LEU A 184 8.69 -19.76 -4.13
C LEU A 184 8.08 -18.54 -3.44
N LYS A 185 6.74 -18.46 -3.43
CA LYS A 185 6.00 -17.23 -3.08
C LYS A 185 5.36 -17.32 -1.69
N PHE A 186 5.60 -16.32 -0.84
CA PHE A 186 5.06 -16.21 0.52
C PHE A 186 4.18 -14.96 0.66
N ASP A 187 3.22 -15.01 1.56
CA ASP A 187 2.39 -13.85 1.89
C ASP A 187 3.11 -12.93 2.89
N GLN A 188 3.72 -13.51 3.93
CA GLN A 188 4.41 -12.79 5.00
C GLN A 188 5.92 -12.70 4.76
N ASN A 189 6.53 -11.56 5.18
CA ASN A 189 7.98 -11.37 5.08
C ASN A 189 8.72 -12.31 6.03
N THR A 190 8.22 -12.50 7.23
CA THR A 190 8.82 -13.43 8.21
C THR A 190 8.93 -14.84 7.64
N GLU A 191 7.85 -15.36 7.03
CA GLU A 191 7.85 -16.68 6.41
C GLU A 191 8.86 -16.80 5.26
N ALA A 192 8.98 -15.75 4.44
CA ALA A 192 9.93 -15.72 3.33
C ALA A 192 11.38 -15.78 3.82
N PHE A 193 11.72 -15.02 4.85
CA PHE A 193 13.07 -15.05 5.43
C PHE A 193 13.38 -16.36 6.18
N GLU A 194 12.41 -16.93 6.89
CA GLU A 194 12.59 -18.27 7.51
C GLU A 194 12.78 -19.34 6.44
N ALA A 195 12.02 -19.28 5.33
CA ALA A 195 12.21 -20.21 4.21
C ALA A 195 13.62 -20.10 3.59
N LEU A 196 14.24 -18.91 3.58
CA LEU A 196 15.64 -18.74 3.15
C LEU A 196 16.61 -19.39 4.14
N LYS A 197 16.42 -19.19 5.45
CA LYS A 197 17.24 -19.83 6.50
C LYS A 197 17.13 -21.35 6.45
N ASP A 198 15.94 -21.86 6.18
CA ASP A 198 15.64 -23.29 6.02
C ASP A 198 16.10 -23.86 4.67
N LYS A 199 16.76 -23.05 3.83
CA LYS A 199 17.28 -23.46 2.52
C LYS A 199 16.20 -23.98 1.56
N ARG A 200 14.95 -23.49 1.70
CA ARG A 200 13.85 -23.84 0.78
C ARG A 200 13.99 -23.17 -0.59
N GLY A 201 14.76 -22.08 -0.66
CA GLY A 201 15.26 -21.44 -1.87
C GLY A 201 16.71 -21.04 -1.69
N VAL A 202 17.41 -20.79 -2.80
CA VAL A 202 18.85 -20.43 -2.76
C VAL A 202 19.09 -18.95 -2.45
N ALA A 203 18.08 -18.12 -2.66
CA ALA A 203 18.14 -16.66 -2.44
C ALA A 203 16.72 -16.12 -2.22
N LEU A 204 16.64 -14.89 -1.72
CA LEU A 204 15.41 -14.12 -1.58
C LEU A 204 15.58 -12.76 -2.28
N ALA A 205 14.61 -12.39 -3.13
CA ALA A 205 14.55 -11.10 -3.78
C ALA A 205 13.48 -10.20 -3.13
N HIS A 206 13.86 -8.97 -2.80
CA HIS A 206 12.98 -7.96 -2.22
C HIS A 206 13.56 -6.56 -2.41
N ASP A 207 12.92 -5.55 -1.81
CA ASP A 207 13.47 -4.19 -1.71
C ASP A 207 14.85 -4.25 -1.03
N ASN A 208 15.86 -3.67 -1.67
CA ASN A 208 17.24 -3.72 -1.16
C ASN A 208 17.38 -3.12 0.25
N THR A 209 16.60 -2.08 0.55
CA THR A 209 16.58 -1.44 1.87
C THR A 209 16.14 -2.39 2.98
N LEU A 210 15.18 -3.29 2.72
CA LEU A 210 14.81 -4.36 3.64
C LEU A 210 15.94 -5.38 3.78
N LEU A 211 16.53 -5.79 2.65
CA LEU A 211 17.58 -6.80 2.64
C LEU A 211 18.84 -6.34 3.37
N PHE A 212 19.23 -5.06 3.26
CA PHE A 212 20.36 -4.51 4.00
C PHE A 212 20.14 -4.56 5.52
N ALA A 213 18.93 -4.17 5.98
CA ALA A 213 18.60 -4.25 7.40
C ALA A 213 18.62 -5.70 7.90
N TRP A 214 17.97 -6.59 7.16
CA TRP A 214 17.89 -7.99 7.54
C TRP A 214 19.27 -8.67 7.55
N ALA A 215 20.11 -8.44 6.54
CA ALA A 215 21.44 -9.04 6.44
C ALA A 215 22.39 -8.55 7.56
N LYS A 216 22.24 -7.31 8.04
CA LYS A 216 23.00 -6.80 9.18
C LYS A 216 22.75 -7.62 10.45
N GLU A 217 21.52 -8.01 10.69
CA GLU A 217 21.14 -8.84 11.85
C GLU A 217 21.43 -10.34 11.63
N ASN A 218 21.55 -10.78 10.37
CA ASN A 218 21.72 -12.16 9.98
C ASN A 218 23.08 -12.35 9.26
N THR A 219 24.19 -12.33 10.02
CA THR A 219 25.57 -12.31 9.51
C THR A 219 25.97 -13.50 8.63
N GLY A 220 25.17 -14.55 8.57
CA GLY A 220 25.37 -15.70 7.67
C GLY A 220 24.85 -15.45 6.23
N PHE A 221 24.36 -14.24 5.94
CA PHE A 221 23.75 -13.87 4.65
C PHE A 221 24.34 -12.57 4.13
N ASN A 222 24.41 -12.44 2.80
CA ASN A 222 24.90 -11.24 2.11
C ASN A 222 23.93 -10.82 1.01
N VAL A 223 23.76 -9.50 0.83
CA VAL A 223 23.09 -8.93 -0.33
C VAL A 223 24.07 -8.91 -1.48
N GLY A 224 24.10 -10.00 -2.26
CA GLY A 224 25.03 -10.17 -3.37
C GLY A 224 24.64 -9.39 -4.62
N ILE A 225 23.33 -9.06 -4.78
CA ILE A 225 22.84 -8.13 -5.80
C ILE A 225 22.19 -6.96 -5.04
N PRO A 226 22.91 -5.85 -4.82
CA PRO A 226 22.40 -4.72 -4.03
C PRO A 226 21.43 -3.82 -4.80
N THR A 227 21.47 -3.88 -6.13
CA THR A 227 20.61 -3.10 -7.02
C THR A 227 20.27 -3.91 -8.25
N LEU A 228 18.99 -4.13 -8.49
CA LEU A 228 18.44 -4.85 -9.63
C LEU A 228 17.31 -4.04 -10.26
N GLY A 229 17.37 -3.84 -11.56
CA GLY A 229 16.41 -3.02 -12.30
C GLY A 229 16.62 -1.52 -12.08
N SER A 230 15.52 -0.75 -12.11
CA SER A 230 15.51 0.70 -11.93
C SER A 230 15.51 1.10 -10.46
N LEU A 231 15.91 2.35 -10.20
CA LEU A 231 15.64 3.00 -8.93
C LEU A 231 14.18 3.47 -8.93
N ASP A 232 13.42 3.00 -7.99
CA ASP A 232 12.02 3.31 -7.81
C ASP A 232 11.80 4.20 -6.57
N THR A 233 10.55 4.62 -6.34
CA THR A 233 10.17 5.38 -5.15
C THR A 233 9.06 4.68 -4.37
N ILE A 234 9.02 4.97 -3.08
CA ILE A 234 7.96 4.56 -2.17
C ILE A 234 7.17 5.80 -1.75
N ALA A 235 5.85 5.70 -1.81
CA ALA A 235 4.96 6.81 -1.51
C ALA A 235 3.72 6.34 -0.74
N PRO A 236 3.07 7.23 0.04
CA PRO A 236 1.74 6.97 0.56
C PRO A 236 0.75 6.80 -0.59
N ALA A 237 -0.21 5.91 -0.42
CA ALA A 237 -1.26 5.72 -1.43
C ALA A 237 -2.65 5.88 -0.82
N VAL A 238 -3.57 6.40 -1.62
CA VAL A 238 -4.98 6.57 -1.29
C VAL A 238 -5.84 5.87 -2.33
N LYS A 239 -7.12 5.69 -2.01
CA LYS A 239 -8.10 5.17 -2.97
C LYS A 239 -8.10 6.03 -4.22
N LYS A 240 -8.19 5.37 -5.39
CA LYS A 240 -8.26 6.04 -6.69
C LYS A 240 -9.36 7.08 -6.73
N GLY A 241 -9.02 8.30 -7.11
CA GLY A 241 -9.95 9.44 -7.20
C GLY A 241 -10.15 10.20 -5.87
N ASN A 242 -9.54 9.79 -4.75
CA ASN A 242 -9.59 10.55 -3.50
C ASN A 242 -8.61 11.73 -3.52
N LYS A 243 -8.93 12.70 -4.36
CA LYS A 243 -8.05 13.85 -4.61
C LYS A 243 -7.86 14.73 -3.37
N GLU A 244 -8.89 14.90 -2.56
CA GLU A 244 -8.81 15.74 -1.36
C GLU A 244 -7.77 15.25 -0.36
N LEU A 245 -7.82 13.95 -0.02
CA LEU A 245 -6.86 13.35 0.90
C LEU A 245 -5.46 13.30 0.28
N LEU A 246 -5.36 13.05 -1.04
CA LEU A 246 -4.10 13.07 -1.78
C LEU A 246 -3.42 14.44 -1.73
N ASP A 247 -4.17 15.51 -2.00
CA ASP A 247 -3.67 16.87 -1.99
C ASP A 247 -3.24 17.30 -0.58
N TRP A 248 -3.99 16.88 0.45
CA TRP A 248 -3.62 17.11 1.84
C TRP A 248 -2.31 16.42 2.19
N ILE A 249 -2.14 15.12 1.84
CA ILE A 249 -0.89 14.38 2.11
C ILE A 249 0.30 15.07 1.41
N ASN A 250 0.14 15.51 0.16
CA ASN A 250 1.20 16.19 -0.58
C ASN A 250 1.61 17.52 0.08
N THR A 251 0.62 18.30 0.54
CA THR A 251 0.85 19.55 1.26
C THR A 251 1.56 19.28 2.58
N GLU A 252 1.15 18.22 3.28
CA GLU A 252 1.74 17.82 4.53
C GLU A 252 3.20 17.38 4.35
N LEU A 253 3.49 16.54 3.35
CA LEU A 253 4.86 16.14 3.04
C LEU A 253 5.77 17.35 2.73
N ASP A 254 5.28 18.37 1.99
CA ASP A 254 6.05 19.61 1.76
C ASP A 254 6.32 20.35 3.06
N THR A 255 5.34 20.41 3.97
CA THR A 255 5.47 21.03 5.29
C THR A 255 6.49 20.29 6.14
N LEU A 256 6.39 18.97 6.19
CA LEU A 256 7.32 18.07 6.89
C LEU A 256 8.75 18.20 6.36
N GLY A 257 8.89 18.45 5.05
CA GLY A 257 10.20 18.70 4.43
C GLY A 257 10.93 19.92 4.97
N LYS A 258 10.20 20.96 5.39
CA LYS A 258 10.79 22.17 6.02
C LYS A 258 11.36 21.87 7.41
N GLU A 259 10.90 20.80 8.04
CA GLU A 259 11.35 20.32 9.35
C GLU A 259 12.42 19.24 9.25
N ASN A 260 12.80 18.78 8.06
CA ASN A 260 13.61 17.58 7.80
C ASN A 260 13.02 16.34 8.51
N PHE A 261 11.71 16.21 8.46
CA PHE A 261 11.00 15.19 9.25
C PHE A 261 11.29 13.77 8.78
N ILE A 262 11.41 13.54 7.47
CA ILE A 262 11.70 12.19 6.94
C ILE A 262 13.12 11.75 7.34
N HIS A 263 14.10 12.68 7.38
CA HIS A 263 15.41 12.40 7.93
C HIS A 263 15.38 12.11 9.44
N LYS A 264 14.52 12.80 10.21
CA LYS A 264 14.33 12.47 11.64
C LYS A 264 13.77 11.05 11.78
N ALA A 265 12.73 10.72 11.02
CA ALA A 265 12.16 9.37 11.00
C ALA A 265 13.21 8.31 10.63
N TYR A 266 14.04 8.58 9.60
CA TYR A 266 15.17 7.73 9.23
C TYR A 266 16.14 7.52 10.40
N ASN A 267 16.57 8.58 11.04
CA ASN A 267 17.53 8.52 12.15
C ASN A 267 17.01 7.70 13.33
N GLU A 268 15.70 7.82 13.65
CA GLU A 268 15.06 7.11 14.75
C GLU A 268 14.77 5.63 14.45
N THR A 269 14.51 5.29 13.19
CA THR A 269 13.98 3.96 12.86
C THR A 269 14.85 3.13 11.94
N LEU A 270 15.40 3.72 10.86
CA LEU A 270 16.16 3.00 9.84
C LEU A 270 17.67 2.95 10.14
N LYS A 271 18.24 4.08 10.56
CA LYS A 271 19.67 4.19 10.81
C LYS A 271 20.20 3.13 11.79
N PRO A 272 19.53 2.80 12.90
CA PRO A 272 19.99 1.73 13.81
C PRO A 272 20.02 0.36 13.15
N ALA A 273 19.18 0.12 12.13
CA ALA A 273 19.08 -1.14 11.42
C ALA A 273 20.04 -1.25 10.22
N TYR A 274 20.70 -0.16 9.83
CA TYR A 274 21.63 -0.17 8.70
C TYR A 274 23.09 -0.13 9.16
N SER A 275 24.00 -0.57 8.28
CA SER A 275 25.44 -0.33 8.43
C SER A 275 25.75 1.16 8.24
N GLU A 276 26.85 1.64 8.80
CA GLU A 276 27.28 3.05 8.65
C GLU A 276 27.58 3.45 7.20
N SER A 277 27.75 2.48 6.31
CA SER A 277 28.00 2.71 4.88
C SER A 277 26.75 3.13 4.10
N ILE A 278 25.54 3.00 4.68
CA ILE A 278 24.29 3.39 4.00
C ILE A 278 24.07 4.89 4.16
N ASN A 279 24.16 5.61 3.04
CA ASN A 279 23.93 7.05 3.01
C ASN A 279 22.42 7.35 3.05
N PRO A 280 21.90 8.13 4.03
CA PRO A 280 20.49 8.49 4.08
C PRO A 280 19.99 9.21 2.82
N GLU A 281 20.84 9.99 2.13
CA GLU A 281 20.48 10.70 0.89
C GLU A 281 20.17 9.77 -0.29
N GLU A 282 20.61 8.51 -0.22
CA GLU A 282 20.27 7.48 -1.21
C GLU A 282 18.90 6.87 -0.95
N ILE A 283 18.35 7.04 0.26
CA ILE A 283 17.10 6.43 0.70
C ILE A 283 16.00 7.49 0.88
N VAL A 284 16.29 8.56 1.61
CA VAL A 284 15.29 9.57 2.01
C VAL A 284 14.89 10.46 0.84
N VAL A 285 13.60 10.73 0.72
CA VAL A 285 13.05 11.79 -0.11
C VAL A 285 12.37 12.80 0.81
N GLU A 286 13.07 13.87 1.10
CA GLU A 286 12.57 14.90 1.98
C GLU A 286 11.57 15.82 1.27
N GLY A 287 10.46 16.15 1.93
CA GLY A 287 9.45 17.04 1.37
C GLY A 287 8.72 16.52 0.14
N GLY A 288 8.84 15.24 -0.17
CA GLY A 288 8.23 14.66 -1.37
C GLY A 288 8.90 15.05 -2.69
N LYS A 289 10.12 15.58 -2.65
CA LYS A 289 10.83 16.13 -3.80
C LYS A 289 12.06 15.29 -4.13
N LEU A 290 12.05 14.67 -5.31
CA LEU A 290 13.24 14.03 -5.86
C LEU A 290 14.24 15.11 -6.25
N LYS A 291 15.45 14.99 -5.74
CA LYS A 291 16.59 15.85 -6.11
C LYS A 291 17.36 15.21 -7.25
#